data_9bd2aebeeb4689f89fabda6f6cac89b3
#
_entry.id   9bd2aebeeb4689f89fabda6f6cac89b3
#
_cell.length_a   1.000
_cell.length_b   1.000
_cell.length_c   1.000
_cell.angle_alpha   90.00
_cell.angle_beta   90.00
_cell.angle_gamma   90.00
#
_symmetry.space_group_name_H-M   'P 1'
#
loop_
_entity.id
_entity.type
_entity.pdbx_description
1 polymer ?
#
loop_
_entity_poly.entity_id
_entity_poly.type
_entity_poly.pdbx_seq_one_letter_code
_entity_poly.pdbx_strand_id
1 'polypeptide(L)'
;DEQCTIVWLLVPWAQDILDAIDRGDIKLEDYKLDQWRLMHIGAQPVPPSLIKRWMKVFPHHKYDTNYGLSESIGPGCVHLGTDNIDKVGAIGKAGYGWSTKIVDENGEPVKQGDVGELCVKGPGVMKCYYKDEKSTNDSIKDGWLYTGDMAMEDEDGFIYLVDRKKDVIITGGENLYPVQIENYIRKHAAVKDVAVIGLPDARLGEIAAAIIELKDGAVCTEDEINKFCSGLPRYKRPRKIIFADVPRNPTGKIEKPKLREIYCGESVVAQQIEK
;
A
#
# COMPACT_ATOMS: atom_id res chain seq x y z
N ASP A 1 -0.99 -31.85 -7.16
CA ASP A 1 -0.55 -33.13 -6.65
C ASP A 1 -0.67 -33.21 -5.12
N GLU A 2 -0.30 -32.14 -4.39
CA GLU A 2 -0.21 -32.12 -2.92
C GLU A 2 -1.54 -31.86 -2.20
N GLN A 3 -2.61 -31.58 -2.92
CA GLN A 3 -3.95 -31.29 -2.38
C GLN A 3 -3.96 -30.23 -1.28
N CYS A 4 -3.23 -29.13 -1.51
CA CYS A 4 -3.17 -28.02 -0.56
C CYS A 4 -4.56 -27.42 -0.31
N THR A 5 -4.88 -27.20 0.94
CA THR A 5 -6.18 -26.63 1.37
C THR A 5 -6.13 -25.12 1.60
N ILE A 6 -4.95 -24.60 1.90
CA ILE A 6 -4.64 -23.19 2.12
C ILE A 6 -3.39 -22.86 1.33
N VAL A 7 -3.40 -21.80 0.57
CA VAL A 7 -2.23 -21.33 -0.19
C VAL A 7 -1.96 -19.88 0.19
N TRP A 8 -0.70 -19.59 0.51
CA TRP A 8 -0.23 -18.23 0.72
C TRP A 8 0.32 -17.67 -0.58
N LEU A 9 -0.19 -16.51 -1.00
CA LEU A 9 0.19 -15.86 -2.23
C LEU A 9 0.64 -14.42 -1.98
N LEU A 10 1.60 -13.99 -2.77
CA LEU A 10 1.87 -12.57 -2.96
C LEU A 10 0.84 -11.99 -3.94
N VAL A 11 0.55 -10.70 -3.80
CA VAL A 11 -0.37 -10.00 -4.71
C VAL A 11 0.03 -10.15 -6.19
N PRO A 12 1.31 -10.00 -6.59
CA PRO A 12 1.72 -10.25 -7.98
C PRO A 12 1.44 -11.67 -8.45
N TRP A 13 1.71 -12.68 -7.62
CA TRP A 13 1.48 -14.08 -8.01
C TRP A 13 0.00 -14.39 -8.23
N ALA A 14 -0.87 -13.83 -7.38
CA ALA A 14 -2.31 -13.95 -7.58
C ALA A 14 -2.74 -13.29 -8.91
N GLN A 15 -2.15 -12.15 -9.26
CA GLN A 15 -2.39 -11.47 -10.52
C GLN A 15 -1.91 -12.31 -11.72
N ASP A 16 -0.68 -12.84 -11.65
CA ASP A 16 -0.08 -13.66 -12.71
C ASP A 16 -0.91 -14.91 -13.00
N ILE A 17 -1.43 -15.57 -11.94
CA ILE A 17 -2.31 -16.73 -12.09
C ILE A 17 -3.58 -16.35 -12.85
N LEU A 18 -4.24 -15.26 -12.47
CA LEU A 18 -5.45 -14.81 -13.15
C LEU A 18 -5.19 -14.40 -14.60
N ASP A 19 -4.05 -13.74 -14.86
CA ASP A 19 -3.67 -13.34 -16.22
C ASP A 19 -3.33 -14.56 -17.09
N ALA A 20 -2.71 -15.59 -16.53
CA ALA A 20 -2.43 -16.84 -17.24
C ALA A 20 -3.73 -17.62 -17.57
N ILE A 21 -4.72 -17.58 -16.68
CA ILE A 21 -6.04 -18.16 -16.93
C ILE A 21 -6.77 -17.39 -18.07
N ASP A 22 -6.75 -16.06 -18.02
CA ASP A 22 -7.41 -15.23 -19.04
C ASP A 22 -6.77 -15.39 -20.43
N ARG A 23 -5.45 -15.62 -20.48
CA ARG A 23 -4.76 -15.93 -21.75
C ARG A 23 -4.98 -17.38 -22.24
N GLY A 24 -5.53 -18.26 -21.40
CA GLY A 24 -5.71 -19.67 -21.69
C GLY A 24 -4.44 -20.51 -21.51
N ASP A 25 -3.37 -19.96 -20.88
CA ASP A 25 -2.15 -20.68 -20.56
C ASP A 25 -2.39 -21.71 -19.44
N ILE A 26 -3.38 -21.44 -18.56
CA ILE A 26 -3.83 -22.32 -17.48
C ILE A 26 -5.31 -22.64 -17.73
N LYS A 27 -5.62 -23.93 -17.85
CA LYS A 27 -7.00 -24.44 -17.93
C LYS A 27 -7.37 -25.06 -16.60
N LEU A 28 -8.36 -24.51 -15.92
CA LEU A 28 -8.73 -24.93 -14.56
C LEU A 28 -9.19 -26.40 -14.50
N GLU A 29 -9.82 -26.90 -15.58
CA GLU A 29 -10.26 -28.29 -15.71
C GLU A 29 -9.12 -29.31 -15.64
N ASP A 30 -7.89 -28.90 -15.90
CA ASP A 30 -6.71 -29.77 -15.81
C ASP A 30 -6.24 -30.01 -14.37
N TYR A 31 -6.82 -29.27 -13.40
CA TYR A 31 -6.38 -29.27 -12.01
C TYR A 31 -7.50 -29.68 -11.05
N LYS A 32 -7.18 -30.51 -10.07
CA LYS A 32 -8.09 -30.84 -8.96
C LYS A 32 -7.88 -29.83 -7.85
N LEU A 33 -8.76 -28.84 -7.73
CA LEU A 33 -8.64 -27.72 -6.78
C LEU A 33 -9.77 -27.69 -5.73
N ASP A 34 -10.65 -28.67 -5.70
CA ASP A 34 -11.84 -28.71 -4.82
C ASP A 34 -11.49 -28.58 -3.34
N GLN A 35 -10.34 -29.06 -2.93
CA GLN A 35 -9.85 -28.96 -1.55
C GLN A 35 -9.24 -27.59 -1.20
N TRP A 36 -8.89 -26.77 -2.20
CA TRP A 36 -8.35 -25.42 -1.95
C TRP A 36 -9.46 -24.48 -1.52
N ARG A 37 -9.50 -24.19 -0.23
CA ARG A 37 -10.59 -23.43 0.40
C ARG A 37 -10.24 -21.99 0.74
N LEU A 38 -8.95 -21.68 0.91
CA LEU A 38 -8.49 -20.37 1.39
C LEU A 38 -7.25 -19.91 0.66
N MET A 39 -7.30 -18.70 0.13
CA MET A 39 -6.15 -17.94 -0.32
C MET A 39 -5.77 -16.95 0.77
N HIS A 40 -4.63 -17.16 1.41
CA HIS A 40 -4.01 -16.16 2.26
C HIS A 40 -3.16 -15.22 1.39
N ILE A 41 -3.45 -13.93 1.37
CA ILE A 41 -2.78 -12.97 0.49
C ILE A 41 -2.26 -11.77 1.29
N GLY A 42 -1.03 -11.34 1.00
CA GLY A 42 -0.43 -10.25 1.77
C GLY A 42 0.90 -9.77 1.23
N ALA A 43 1.75 -9.31 2.16
CA ALA A 43 3.05 -8.67 1.94
C ALA A 43 3.01 -7.29 1.27
N GLN A 44 1.86 -6.87 0.77
CA GLN A 44 1.59 -5.52 0.25
C GLN A 44 0.09 -5.25 0.26
N PRO A 45 -0.38 -3.98 0.07
CA PRO A 45 -1.81 -3.67 -0.01
C PRO A 45 -2.51 -4.53 -1.07
N VAL A 46 -3.63 -5.13 -0.68
CA VAL A 46 -4.41 -6.03 -1.55
C VAL A 46 -5.47 -5.22 -2.31
N PRO A 47 -5.39 -5.13 -3.65
CA PRO A 47 -6.35 -4.37 -4.43
C PRO A 47 -7.75 -5.02 -4.38
N PRO A 48 -8.82 -4.27 -4.09
CA PRO A 48 -10.18 -4.78 -4.15
C PRO A 48 -10.56 -5.42 -5.51
N SER A 49 -10.03 -4.88 -6.59
CA SER A 49 -10.25 -5.40 -7.94
C SER A 49 -9.68 -6.82 -8.12
N LEU A 50 -8.53 -7.10 -7.51
CA LEU A 50 -7.90 -8.42 -7.55
C LEU A 50 -8.79 -9.47 -6.87
N ILE A 51 -9.26 -9.19 -5.65
CA ILE A 51 -10.12 -10.12 -4.91
C ILE A 51 -11.44 -10.35 -5.65
N LYS A 52 -12.06 -9.28 -6.17
CA LYS A 52 -13.29 -9.41 -6.97
C LYS A 52 -13.09 -10.27 -8.21
N ARG A 53 -11.95 -10.14 -8.89
CA ARG A 53 -11.59 -10.97 -10.05
C ARG A 53 -11.32 -12.41 -9.62
N TRP A 54 -10.58 -12.60 -8.53
CA TRP A 54 -10.29 -13.93 -7.96
C TRP A 54 -11.55 -14.70 -7.64
N MET A 55 -12.52 -14.08 -6.98
CA MET A 55 -13.79 -14.71 -6.61
C MET A 55 -14.67 -15.06 -7.79
N LYS A 56 -14.51 -14.41 -8.95
CA LYS A 56 -15.21 -14.82 -10.18
C LYS A 56 -14.64 -16.12 -10.75
N VAL A 57 -13.33 -16.30 -10.65
CA VAL A 57 -12.61 -17.47 -11.16
C VAL A 57 -12.72 -18.64 -10.18
N PHE A 58 -12.62 -18.33 -8.89
CA PHE A 58 -12.63 -19.30 -7.80
C PHE A 58 -13.74 -18.99 -6.78
N PRO A 59 -15.01 -19.20 -7.12
CA PRO A 59 -16.15 -18.78 -6.29
C PRO A 59 -16.23 -19.50 -4.93
N HIS A 60 -15.57 -20.65 -4.77
CA HIS A 60 -15.54 -21.41 -3.53
C HIS A 60 -14.37 -21.06 -2.63
N HIS A 61 -13.39 -20.31 -3.14
CA HIS A 61 -12.27 -19.88 -2.32
C HIS A 61 -12.67 -18.75 -1.38
N LYS A 62 -12.21 -18.87 -0.17
CA LYS A 62 -12.20 -17.76 0.78
C LYS A 62 -10.86 -17.05 0.70
N TYR A 63 -10.81 -15.80 1.15
CA TYR A 63 -9.53 -15.11 1.29
C TYR A 63 -9.40 -14.51 2.69
N ASP A 64 -8.18 -14.37 3.14
CA ASP A 64 -7.84 -13.52 4.26
C ASP A 64 -6.56 -12.74 3.94
N THR A 65 -6.31 -11.71 4.73
CA THR A 65 -5.06 -10.95 4.70
C THR A 65 -4.66 -10.55 6.09
N ASN A 66 -3.39 -10.23 6.28
CA ASN A 66 -2.91 -9.66 7.51
C ASN A 66 -1.98 -8.48 7.23
N TYR A 67 -1.82 -7.65 8.24
CA TYR A 67 -0.85 -6.58 8.29
C TYR A 67 0.10 -6.80 9.45
N GLY A 68 1.37 -6.72 9.15
CA GLY A 68 2.46 -6.80 10.12
C GLY A 68 3.77 -6.32 9.55
N LEU A 69 4.73 -6.13 10.41
CA LEU A 69 6.07 -5.66 10.13
C LEU A 69 7.08 -6.66 10.70
N SER A 70 8.34 -6.59 10.28
CA SER A 70 9.44 -7.32 10.93
C SER A 70 9.53 -6.96 12.40
N GLU A 71 9.28 -5.71 12.73
CA GLU A 71 9.27 -5.13 14.06
C GLU A 71 8.14 -5.65 14.97
N SER A 72 7.11 -6.25 14.37
CA SER A 72 5.99 -6.86 15.11
C SER A 72 5.99 -8.39 15.08
N ILE A 73 6.85 -9.03 14.24
CA ILE A 73 7.00 -10.50 14.05
C ILE A 73 5.68 -11.20 13.65
N GLY A 74 4.57 -10.55 13.72
CA GLY A 74 3.27 -11.13 13.44
C GLY A 74 2.24 -10.09 13.08
N PRO A 75 1.02 -10.54 12.80
CA PRO A 75 -0.03 -9.68 12.34
C PRO A 75 -0.55 -8.81 13.49
N GLY A 76 -0.22 -7.51 13.44
CA GLY A 76 -0.88 -6.51 14.28
C GLY A 76 -2.37 -6.41 13.97
N CYS A 77 -2.73 -6.54 12.68
CA CYS A 77 -4.12 -6.57 12.20
C CYS A 77 -4.40 -7.79 11.35
N VAL A 78 -5.64 -8.27 11.39
CA VAL A 78 -6.12 -9.42 10.62
C VAL A 78 -7.46 -9.10 9.98
N HIS A 79 -7.58 -9.34 8.69
CA HIS A 79 -8.83 -9.26 7.93
C HIS A 79 -9.27 -10.65 7.51
N LEU A 80 -10.30 -11.17 8.15
CA LEU A 80 -10.95 -12.41 7.77
C LEU A 80 -11.99 -12.11 6.68
N GLY A 81 -11.50 -12.07 5.44
CA GLY A 81 -12.28 -11.64 4.28
C GLY A 81 -13.51 -12.49 3.97
N THR A 82 -13.54 -13.71 4.51
CA THR A 82 -14.69 -14.60 4.33
C THR A 82 -15.98 -14.06 4.95
N ASP A 83 -15.86 -13.36 6.06
CA ASP A 83 -16.99 -12.84 6.82
C ASP A 83 -17.19 -11.34 6.61
N ASN A 84 -16.24 -10.68 5.92
CA ASN A 84 -16.21 -9.24 5.72
C ASN A 84 -15.80 -8.88 4.28
N ILE A 85 -16.45 -9.52 3.31
CA ILE A 85 -16.12 -9.36 1.89
C ILE A 85 -16.39 -7.94 1.35
N ASP A 86 -17.29 -7.23 1.97
CA ASP A 86 -17.60 -5.82 1.70
C ASP A 86 -16.49 -4.87 2.15
N LYS A 87 -15.62 -5.31 3.07
CA LYS A 87 -14.48 -4.56 3.60
C LYS A 87 -13.16 -4.85 2.86
N VAL A 88 -13.23 -5.37 1.64
CA VAL A 88 -12.03 -5.63 0.83
C VAL A 88 -11.20 -4.36 0.66
N GLY A 89 -9.90 -4.48 0.91
CA GLY A 89 -8.95 -3.36 0.94
C GLY A 89 -8.54 -2.91 2.34
N ALA A 90 -9.33 -3.27 3.38
CA ALA A 90 -8.90 -3.10 4.76
C ALA A 90 -7.82 -4.13 5.13
N ILE A 91 -6.92 -3.74 6.02
CA ILE A 91 -5.98 -4.66 6.67
C ILE A 91 -6.62 -5.41 7.84
N GLY A 92 -7.88 -5.10 8.13
CA GLY A 92 -8.69 -5.75 9.16
C GLY A 92 -8.75 -4.99 10.47
N LYS A 93 -8.87 -5.74 11.55
CA LYS A 93 -8.91 -5.26 12.93
C LYS A 93 -7.71 -5.78 13.71
N ALA A 94 -7.51 -5.29 14.93
CA ALA A 94 -6.47 -5.82 15.83
C ALA A 94 -6.56 -7.35 15.91
N GLY A 95 -5.44 -8.03 15.73
CA GLY A 95 -5.33 -9.47 15.85
C GLY A 95 -5.50 -9.93 17.31
N TYR A 96 -5.66 -11.24 17.51
CA TYR A 96 -5.78 -11.80 18.87
C TYR A 96 -4.53 -11.48 19.71
N GLY A 97 -4.75 -10.89 20.88
CA GLY A 97 -3.66 -10.45 21.77
C GLY A 97 -2.95 -9.15 21.32
N TRP A 98 -3.45 -8.49 20.28
CA TRP A 98 -2.97 -7.21 19.80
C TRP A 98 -3.94 -6.08 20.14
N SER A 99 -3.40 -4.87 20.18
CA SER A 99 -4.16 -3.63 20.26
C SER A 99 -3.68 -2.69 19.18
N THR A 100 -4.57 -1.87 18.65
CA THR A 100 -4.28 -0.84 17.66
C THR A 100 -4.76 0.51 18.14
N LYS A 101 -4.09 1.57 17.72
CA LYS A 101 -4.57 2.95 17.80
C LYS A 101 -4.05 3.73 16.59
N ILE A 102 -4.77 4.77 16.21
CA ILE A 102 -4.35 5.70 15.17
C ILE A 102 -4.15 7.05 15.85
N VAL A 103 -2.98 7.65 15.66
CA VAL A 103 -2.59 8.86 16.41
C VAL A 103 -2.17 9.99 15.48
N ASP A 104 -2.30 11.22 15.98
CA ASP A 104 -1.78 12.42 15.34
C ASP A 104 -0.27 12.61 15.57
N GLU A 105 0.28 13.74 15.16
CA GLU A 105 1.70 14.09 15.32
C GLU A 105 2.12 14.24 16.80
N ASN A 106 1.19 14.52 17.70
CA ASN A 106 1.43 14.64 19.14
C ASN A 106 1.33 13.29 19.86
N GLY A 107 0.93 12.22 19.16
CA GLY A 107 0.70 10.88 19.70
C GLY A 107 -0.68 10.70 20.33
N GLU A 108 -1.58 11.68 20.15
CA GLU A 108 -2.96 11.63 20.64
C GLU A 108 -3.87 10.89 19.64
N PRO A 109 -4.83 10.10 20.11
CA PRO A 109 -5.76 9.39 19.24
C PRO A 109 -6.54 10.35 18.33
N VAL A 110 -6.57 10.06 17.04
CA VAL A 110 -7.41 10.79 16.08
C VAL A 110 -8.88 10.38 16.20
N LYS A 111 -9.79 11.20 15.67
CA LYS A 111 -11.21 10.84 15.56
C LYS A 111 -11.37 9.69 14.56
N GLN A 112 -12.37 8.85 14.78
CA GLN A 112 -12.73 7.80 13.83
C GLN A 112 -13.02 8.39 12.44
N GLY A 113 -12.44 7.80 11.42
CA GLY A 113 -12.48 8.29 10.04
C GLY A 113 -11.36 9.27 9.67
N ASP A 114 -10.66 9.84 10.65
CA ASP A 114 -9.50 10.69 10.39
C ASP A 114 -8.25 9.85 10.15
N VAL A 115 -7.31 10.41 9.40
CA VAL A 115 -6.03 9.76 9.08
C VAL A 115 -4.98 10.12 10.12
N GLY A 116 -4.28 9.11 10.63
CA GLY A 116 -3.16 9.28 11.54
C GLY A 116 -2.16 8.13 11.40
N GLU A 117 -1.11 8.12 12.21
CA GLU A 117 -0.13 7.04 12.25
C GLU A 117 -0.70 5.82 12.97
N LEU A 118 -0.65 4.66 12.33
CA LEU A 118 -1.01 3.39 12.95
C LEU A 118 0.03 2.98 13.99
N CYS A 119 -0.42 2.74 15.20
CA CYS A 119 0.39 2.15 16.25
C CYS A 119 -0.18 0.78 16.64
N VAL A 120 0.70 -0.18 16.87
CA VAL A 120 0.33 -1.52 17.31
C VAL A 120 1.03 -1.89 18.61
N LYS A 121 0.36 -2.66 19.46
CA LYS A 121 0.90 -3.18 20.72
C LYS A 121 0.51 -4.63 20.87
N GLY A 122 1.48 -5.49 21.16
CA GLY A 122 1.23 -6.91 21.32
C GLY A 122 2.50 -7.70 21.63
N PRO A 123 2.39 -9.01 21.83
CA PRO A 123 3.49 -9.85 22.30
C PRO A 123 4.62 -10.00 21.28
N GLY A 124 4.34 -9.71 19.99
CA GLY A 124 5.32 -9.81 18.91
C GLY A 124 6.11 -8.52 18.67
N VAL A 125 5.81 -7.41 19.36
CA VAL A 125 6.59 -6.17 19.20
C VAL A 125 8.03 -6.43 19.61
N MET A 126 8.98 -6.07 18.72
CA MET A 126 10.41 -6.24 18.95
C MET A 126 10.88 -5.57 20.24
N LYS A 127 11.98 -6.04 20.80
CA LYS A 127 12.60 -5.39 21.96
C LYS A 127 13.33 -4.11 21.58
N CYS A 128 14.08 -4.15 20.47
CA CYS A 128 14.90 -3.02 20.00
C CYS A 128 15.44 -3.30 18.59
N TYR A 129 15.93 -2.26 17.94
CA TYR A 129 16.89 -2.40 16.84
C TYR A 129 18.28 -2.68 17.42
N TYR A 130 18.99 -3.62 16.83
CA TYR A 130 20.31 -4.03 17.35
C TYR A 130 21.33 -2.89 17.26
N LYS A 131 21.86 -2.47 18.41
CA LYS A 131 22.83 -1.36 18.54
C LYS A 131 22.34 -0.01 17.97
N ASP A 132 21.04 0.20 17.90
CA ASP A 132 20.44 1.46 17.46
C ASP A 132 19.34 1.89 18.44
N GLU A 133 19.80 2.52 19.52
CA GLU A 133 18.94 3.01 20.59
C GLU A 133 18.05 4.16 20.11
N LYS A 134 18.60 5.03 19.24
CA LYS A 134 17.85 6.16 18.70
C LYS A 134 16.63 5.67 17.92
N SER A 135 16.81 4.84 16.90
CA SER A 135 15.70 4.30 16.10
C SER A 135 14.74 3.48 16.95
N THR A 136 15.22 2.79 17.98
CA THR A 136 14.37 2.05 18.91
C THR A 136 13.42 2.99 19.68
N ASN A 137 13.96 4.06 20.28
CA ASN A 137 13.19 5.03 21.06
C ASN A 137 12.24 5.85 20.18
N ASP A 138 12.62 6.12 18.93
CA ASP A 138 11.77 6.80 17.96
C ASP A 138 10.56 5.93 17.57
N SER A 139 10.76 4.60 17.48
CA SER A 139 9.74 3.65 17.00
C SER A 139 8.90 3.03 18.11
N ILE A 140 9.43 2.90 19.35
CA ILE A 140 8.70 2.26 20.45
C ILE A 140 8.54 3.26 21.61
N LYS A 141 7.26 3.56 21.93
CA LYS A 141 6.90 4.47 23.02
C LYS A 141 5.82 3.82 23.88
N ASP A 142 6.07 3.66 25.16
CA ASP A 142 5.15 3.05 26.13
C ASP A 142 4.62 1.66 25.73
N GLY A 143 5.48 0.89 25.04
CA GLY A 143 5.15 -0.43 24.53
C GLY A 143 4.31 -0.44 23.24
N TRP A 144 4.06 0.72 22.64
CA TRP A 144 3.46 0.88 21.33
C TRP A 144 4.53 1.00 20.26
N LEU A 145 4.43 0.18 19.23
CA LEU A 145 5.21 0.33 18.01
C LEU A 145 4.52 1.33 17.09
N TYR A 146 5.18 2.45 16.83
CA TYR A 146 4.82 3.43 15.81
C TYR A 146 5.29 2.91 14.47
N THR A 147 4.34 2.52 13.61
CA THR A 147 4.66 1.71 12.42
C THR A 147 5.22 2.50 11.25
N GLY A 148 5.05 3.82 11.28
CA GLY A 148 5.34 4.69 10.14
C GLY A 148 4.34 4.53 8.98
N ASP A 149 3.26 3.79 9.17
CA ASP A 149 2.17 3.67 8.20
C ASP A 149 0.99 4.57 8.61
N MET A 150 0.50 5.37 7.67
CA MET A 150 -0.70 6.18 7.85
C MET A 150 -1.93 5.33 7.59
N ALA A 151 -2.90 5.42 8.47
CA ALA A 151 -4.12 4.62 8.39
C ALA A 151 -5.35 5.43 8.82
N MET A 152 -6.52 4.92 8.48
CA MET A 152 -7.81 5.36 9.00
C MET A 152 -8.63 4.15 9.44
N GLU A 153 -9.52 4.35 10.41
CA GLU A 153 -10.45 3.33 10.89
C GLU A 153 -11.87 3.72 10.49
N ASP A 154 -12.62 2.78 9.90
CA ASP A 154 -14.01 3.01 9.54
C ASP A 154 -14.98 2.83 10.73
N GLU A 155 -16.27 3.08 10.51
CA GLU A 155 -17.32 3.00 11.52
C GLU A 155 -17.45 1.61 12.16
N ASP A 156 -17.05 0.56 11.43
CA ASP A 156 -17.09 -0.83 11.89
C ASP A 156 -15.77 -1.28 12.53
N GLY A 157 -14.78 -0.38 12.67
CA GLY A 157 -13.48 -0.65 13.27
C GLY A 157 -12.50 -1.37 12.33
N PHE A 158 -12.74 -1.33 11.00
CA PHE A 158 -11.78 -1.83 10.02
C PHE A 158 -10.74 -0.77 9.68
N ILE A 159 -9.48 -1.17 9.68
CA ILE A 159 -8.35 -0.30 9.42
C ILE A 159 -7.94 -0.39 7.96
N TYR A 160 -7.78 0.75 7.33
CA TYR A 160 -7.31 0.91 5.94
C TYR A 160 -5.98 1.65 5.95
N LEU A 161 -4.97 1.08 5.31
CA LEU A 161 -3.72 1.79 5.07
C LEU A 161 -3.94 2.87 4.01
N VAL A 162 -3.45 4.06 4.29
CA VAL A 162 -3.55 5.23 3.40
C VAL A 162 -2.23 5.43 2.66
N ASP A 163 -1.11 5.48 3.39
CA ASP A 163 0.24 5.63 2.83
C ASP A 163 1.32 5.35 3.88
N ARG A 164 2.59 5.54 3.51
CA ARG A 164 3.71 5.64 4.44
C ARG A 164 3.86 7.07 4.94
N LYS A 165 4.07 7.27 6.24
CA LYS A 165 4.29 8.60 6.85
C LYS A 165 5.39 9.39 6.13
N LYS A 166 6.52 8.74 5.83
CA LYS A 166 7.66 9.34 5.11
C LYS A 166 7.39 9.66 3.64
N ASP A 167 6.32 9.11 3.06
CA ASP A 167 5.95 9.32 1.66
C ASP A 167 4.85 10.37 1.50
N VAL A 168 4.21 10.80 2.60
CA VAL A 168 3.21 11.87 2.59
C VAL A 168 3.85 13.15 2.03
N ILE A 169 3.17 13.77 1.07
CA ILE A 169 3.60 15.01 0.44
C ILE A 169 2.85 16.17 1.11
N ILE A 170 3.59 17.12 1.65
CA ILE A 170 3.00 18.30 2.30
C ILE A 170 3.03 19.46 1.32
N THR A 171 1.89 19.77 0.73
CA THR A 171 1.75 20.83 -0.27
C THR A 171 0.82 21.93 0.21
N GLY A 172 1.37 23.12 0.47
CA GLY A 172 0.59 24.26 0.92
C GLY A 172 -0.16 24.03 2.24
N GLY A 173 0.37 23.17 3.13
CA GLY A 173 -0.23 22.79 4.40
C GLY A 173 -1.22 21.61 4.33
N GLU A 174 -1.46 21.05 3.13
CA GLU A 174 -2.34 19.91 2.93
C GLU A 174 -1.52 18.63 2.79
N ASN A 175 -1.95 17.56 3.45
CA ASN A 175 -1.35 16.24 3.33
C ASN A 175 -1.89 15.51 2.09
N LEU A 176 -1.01 15.21 1.14
CA LEU A 176 -1.31 14.36 0.00
C LEU A 176 -0.76 12.95 0.24
N TYR A 177 -1.58 11.98 -0.05
CA TYR A 177 -1.22 10.57 0.05
C TYR A 177 -0.95 10.00 -1.35
N PRO A 178 0.31 9.81 -1.73
CA PRO A 178 0.72 9.33 -3.04
C PRO A 178 -0.03 8.12 -3.55
N VAL A 179 -0.25 7.11 -2.69
CA VAL A 179 -0.95 5.87 -3.06
C VAL A 179 -2.36 6.12 -3.61
N GLN A 180 -3.08 7.13 -3.12
CA GLN A 180 -4.40 7.48 -3.63
C GLN A 180 -4.33 8.00 -5.07
N ILE A 181 -3.32 8.82 -5.36
CA ILE A 181 -3.09 9.39 -6.70
C ILE A 181 -2.61 8.30 -7.65
N GLU A 182 -1.67 7.46 -7.21
CA GLU A 182 -1.17 6.30 -7.96
C GLU A 182 -2.29 5.35 -8.35
N ASN A 183 -3.16 4.98 -7.40
CA ASN A 183 -4.30 4.11 -7.65
C ASN A 183 -5.32 4.72 -8.64
N TYR A 184 -5.42 6.04 -8.68
CA TYR A 184 -6.26 6.71 -9.65
C TYR A 184 -5.64 6.66 -11.05
N ILE A 185 -4.36 7.07 -11.19
CA ILE A 185 -3.65 7.12 -12.46
C ILE A 185 -3.48 5.72 -13.07
N ARG A 186 -3.26 4.68 -12.25
CA ARG A 186 -3.13 3.28 -12.69
C ARG A 186 -4.35 2.75 -13.43
N LYS A 187 -5.51 3.39 -13.30
CA LYS A 187 -6.72 3.03 -14.06
C LYS A 187 -6.69 3.50 -15.52
N HIS A 188 -5.75 4.37 -15.88
CA HIS A 188 -5.61 4.85 -17.26
C HIS A 188 -5.08 3.74 -18.17
N ALA A 189 -5.71 3.56 -19.34
CA ALA A 189 -5.46 2.42 -20.22
C ALA A 189 -4.01 2.28 -20.71
N ALA A 190 -3.31 3.42 -20.91
CA ALA A 190 -1.93 3.45 -21.38
C ALA A 190 -0.89 3.24 -20.26
N VAL A 191 -1.29 3.32 -18.98
CA VAL A 191 -0.37 3.26 -17.85
C VAL A 191 -0.06 1.80 -17.50
N LYS A 192 1.21 1.45 -17.45
CA LYS A 192 1.73 0.18 -16.95
C LYS A 192 1.94 0.26 -15.44
N ASP A 193 2.66 1.29 -14.98
CA ASP A 193 2.91 1.54 -13.57
C ASP A 193 3.04 3.04 -13.30
N VAL A 194 2.92 3.42 -12.02
CA VAL A 194 3.03 4.81 -11.59
C VAL A 194 3.54 4.90 -10.17
N ALA A 195 4.43 5.86 -9.94
CA ALA A 195 4.87 6.29 -8.62
C ALA A 195 4.67 7.79 -8.47
N VAL A 196 4.19 8.21 -7.30
CA VAL A 196 4.04 9.63 -6.98
C VAL A 196 5.00 9.98 -5.84
N ILE A 197 5.77 11.06 -6.03
CA ILE A 197 6.71 11.60 -5.05
C ILE A 197 6.51 13.09 -4.87
N GLY A 198 6.92 13.63 -3.72
CA GLY A 198 7.04 15.07 -3.50
C GLY A 198 8.29 15.61 -4.18
N LEU A 199 8.15 16.68 -4.94
CA LEU A 199 9.27 17.50 -5.41
C LEU A 199 9.27 18.83 -4.67
N PRO A 200 10.44 19.37 -4.33
CA PRO A 200 10.55 20.67 -3.69
C PRO A 200 9.88 21.78 -4.51
N ASP A 201 9.12 22.63 -3.83
CA ASP A 201 8.50 23.82 -4.41
C ASP A 201 8.69 25.02 -3.47
N ALA A 202 9.21 26.12 -3.99
CA ALA A 202 9.57 27.29 -3.19
C ALA A 202 8.36 27.96 -2.48
N ARG A 203 7.14 27.76 -3.01
CA ARG A 203 5.93 28.38 -2.46
C ARG A 203 5.10 27.42 -1.60
N LEU A 204 5.05 26.16 -1.99
CA LEU A 204 4.15 25.17 -1.39
C LEU A 204 4.86 24.18 -0.48
N GLY A 205 6.20 24.25 -0.38
CA GLY A 205 7.04 23.26 0.28
C GLY A 205 7.30 22.09 -0.67
N GLU A 206 6.25 21.33 -0.99
CA GLU A 206 6.32 20.23 -1.95
C GLU A 206 5.18 20.31 -2.97
N ILE A 207 5.40 19.70 -4.13
CA ILE A 207 4.37 19.43 -5.13
C ILE A 207 4.38 17.95 -5.51
N ALA A 208 3.21 17.38 -5.78
CA ALA A 208 3.13 16.01 -6.26
C ALA A 208 3.62 15.90 -7.70
N ALA A 209 4.57 15.00 -7.95
CA ALA A 209 5.03 14.58 -9.27
C ALA A 209 4.66 13.12 -9.51
N ALA A 210 4.01 12.83 -10.63
CA ALA A 210 3.71 11.49 -11.07
C ALA A 210 4.76 11.01 -12.06
N ILE A 211 5.49 9.96 -11.70
CA ILE A 211 6.40 9.23 -12.59
C ILE A 211 5.61 8.06 -13.16
N ILE A 212 5.44 8.04 -14.47
CA ILE A 212 4.53 7.14 -15.18
C ILE A 212 5.29 6.29 -16.18
N GLU A 213 5.21 4.98 -15.98
CA GLU A 213 5.67 4.00 -16.96
C GLU A 213 4.50 3.60 -17.85
N LEU A 214 4.68 3.77 -19.17
CA LEU A 214 3.67 3.38 -20.14
C LEU A 214 3.78 1.90 -20.50
N LYS A 215 2.66 1.30 -20.92
CA LYS A 215 2.65 -0.03 -21.49
C LYS A 215 3.43 -0.06 -22.80
N ASP A 216 3.97 -1.21 -23.14
CA ASP A 216 4.75 -1.39 -24.38
C ASP A 216 3.91 -0.98 -25.61
N GLY A 217 4.48 -0.07 -26.40
CA GLY A 217 3.83 0.48 -27.59
C GLY A 217 2.71 1.49 -27.34
N ALA A 218 2.38 1.78 -26.08
CA ALA A 218 1.40 2.83 -25.76
C ALA A 218 2.02 4.23 -25.90
N VAL A 219 1.23 5.18 -26.39
CA VAL A 219 1.57 6.59 -26.46
C VAL A 219 0.59 7.36 -25.59
N CYS A 220 1.08 8.26 -24.77
CA CYS A 220 0.26 9.10 -23.91
C CYS A 220 1.00 10.42 -23.66
N THR A 221 0.26 11.52 -23.65
CA THR A 221 0.78 12.87 -23.40
C THR A 221 0.51 13.33 -21.97
N GLU A 222 1.24 14.35 -21.52
CA GLU A 222 0.98 14.97 -20.21
C GLU A 222 -0.44 15.55 -20.14
N ASP A 223 -0.95 16.13 -21.24
CA ASP A 223 -2.29 16.69 -21.29
C ASP A 223 -3.39 15.63 -21.14
N GLU A 224 -3.19 14.45 -21.70
CA GLU A 224 -4.11 13.32 -21.53
C GLU A 224 -4.16 12.85 -20.08
N ILE A 225 -3.02 12.72 -19.41
CA ILE A 225 -2.95 12.38 -17.98
C ILE A 225 -3.57 13.50 -17.13
N ASN A 226 -3.26 14.76 -17.42
CA ASN A 226 -3.85 15.91 -16.72
C ASN A 226 -5.37 15.94 -16.88
N LYS A 227 -5.88 15.68 -18.06
CA LYS A 227 -7.31 15.57 -18.34
C LYS A 227 -7.93 14.40 -17.56
N PHE A 228 -7.27 13.25 -17.55
CA PHE A 228 -7.71 12.09 -16.77
C PHE A 228 -7.76 12.42 -15.27
N CYS A 229 -6.71 13.06 -14.75
CA CYS A 229 -6.63 13.49 -13.35
C CYS A 229 -7.64 14.61 -13.00
N SER A 230 -8.35 15.19 -13.96
CA SER A 230 -9.41 16.17 -13.68
C SER A 230 -10.54 15.61 -12.80
N GLY A 231 -10.73 14.30 -12.74
CA GLY A 231 -11.63 13.61 -11.83
C GLY A 231 -11.16 13.58 -10.36
N LEU A 232 -9.89 13.89 -10.09
CA LEU A 232 -9.40 14.08 -8.72
C LEU A 232 -9.72 15.48 -8.21
N PRO A 233 -9.90 15.67 -6.88
CA PRO A 233 -9.90 16.99 -6.26
C PRO A 233 -8.67 17.78 -6.68
N ARG A 234 -8.85 19.10 -6.89
CA ARG A 234 -7.78 19.95 -7.45
C ARG A 234 -6.45 19.86 -6.70
N TYR A 235 -6.48 19.81 -5.38
CA TYR A 235 -5.28 19.73 -4.54
C TYR A 235 -4.55 18.39 -4.67
N LYS A 236 -5.25 17.30 -5.05
CA LYS A 236 -4.65 15.96 -5.26
C LYS A 236 -4.09 15.74 -6.66
N ARG A 237 -4.29 16.67 -7.60
CA ARG A 237 -3.79 16.51 -8.98
C ARG A 237 -2.28 16.68 -9.01
N PRO A 238 -1.53 15.77 -9.62
CA PRO A 238 -0.11 15.96 -9.82
C PRO A 238 0.16 17.29 -10.56
N ARG A 239 1.15 18.02 -10.11
CA ARG A 239 1.58 19.27 -10.76
C ARG A 239 2.69 19.04 -11.78
N LYS A 240 3.31 17.88 -11.74
CA LYS A 240 4.33 17.47 -12.70
C LYS A 240 4.07 16.03 -13.11
N ILE A 241 4.19 15.76 -14.40
CA ILE A 241 4.10 14.43 -14.99
C ILE A 241 5.43 14.14 -15.66
N ILE A 242 5.97 12.96 -15.40
CA ILE A 242 7.25 12.51 -15.95
C ILE A 242 7.02 11.10 -16.49
N PHE A 243 7.28 10.88 -17.78
CA PHE A 243 7.26 9.55 -18.36
C PHE A 243 8.64 8.91 -18.22
N ALA A 244 8.74 7.88 -17.40
CA ALA A 244 9.96 7.14 -17.12
C ALA A 244 9.64 5.78 -16.48
N ASP A 245 10.63 4.90 -16.43
CA ASP A 245 10.53 3.61 -15.75
C ASP A 245 10.29 3.80 -14.24
N VAL A 246 9.45 2.95 -13.66
CA VAL A 246 9.17 2.92 -12.23
C VAL A 246 10.00 1.81 -11.58
N PRO A 247 11.09 2.13 -10.86
CA PRO A 247 11.98 1.14 -10.30
C PRO A 247 11.31 0.34 -9.19
N ARG A 248 11.51 -0.98 -9.22
CA ARG A 248 11.03 -1.91 -8.20
C ARG A 248 12.19 -2.74 -7.64
N ASN A 249 12.12 -3.00 -6.35
CA ASN A 249 13.06 -3.91 -5.71
C ASN A 249 12.74 -5.39 -6.06
N PRO A 250 13.61 -6.36 -5.71
CA PRO A 250 13.38 -7.77 -6.00
C PRO A 250 12.08 -8.34 -5.42
N THR A 251 11.50 -7.71 -4.40
CA THR A 251 10.20 -8.10 -3.83
C THR A 251 9.01 -7.44 -4.51
N GLY A 252 9.24 -6.67 -5.60
CA GLY A 252 8.19 -6.00 -6.38
C GLY A 252 7.70 -4.66 -5.82
N LYS A 253 8.30 -4.13 -4.74
CA LYS A 253 7.93 -2.84 -4.15
C LYS A 253 8.59 -1.68 -4.91
N ILE A 254 7.83 -0.61 -5.15
CA ILE A 254 8.35 0.63 -5.77
C ILE A 254 9.46 1.23 -4.90
N GLU A 255 10.58 1.58 -5.52
CA GLU A 255 11.73 2.22 -4.88
C GLU A 255 11.62 3.75 -4.91
N LYS A 256 10.65 4.33 -4.18
CA LYS A 256 10.49 5.80 -4.10
C LYS A 256 11.77 6.55 -3.66
N PRO A 257 12.61 6.03 -2.74
CA PRO A 257 13.88 6.69 -2.42
C PRO A 257 14.75 6.92 -3.64
N LYS A 258 14.87 5.93 -4.53
CA LYS A 258 15.64 6.05 -5.78
C LYS A 258 15.07 7.11 -6.72
N LEU A 259 13.74 7.21 -6.80
CA LEU A 259 13.10 8.27 -7.60
C LEU A 259 13.38 9.66 -7.01
N ARG A 260 13.39 9.78 -5.67
CA ARG A 260 13.75 11.06 -5.02
C ARG A 260 15.21 11.45 -5.29
N GLU A 261 16.15 10.51 -5.25
CA GLU A 261 17.54 10.75 -5.61
C GLU A 261 17.66 11.32 -7.04
N ILE A 262 16.92 10.74 -7.98
CA ILE A 262 16.95 11.16 -9.39
C ILE A 262 16.34 12.56 -9.59
N TYR A 263 15.20 12.84 -8.94
CA TYR A 263 14.39 14.01 -9.29
C TYR A 263 14.44 15.15 -8.27
N CYS A 264 14.88 14.92 -7.03
CA CYS A 264 14.99 15.95 -5.99
C CYS A 264 16.43 16.44 -5.77
N GLY A 265 17.45 15.67 -6.19
CA GLY A 265 18.88 15.92 -5.91
C GLY A 265 19.30 15.52 -4.49
N GLU A 266 20.60 15.36 -4.28
CA GLU A 266 21.18 14.82 -3.03
C GLU A 266 20.89 15.65 -1.77
N SER A 267 20.76 16.99 -1.90
CA SER A 267 20.56 17.89 -0.77
C SER A 267 19.17 17.81 -0.12
N VAL A 268 18.18 17.28 -0.81
CA VAL A 268 16.78 17.19 -0.32
C VAL A 268 16.51 15.81 0.28
N VAL A 269 17.19 14.79 -0.19
CA VAL A 269 17.08 13.42 0.34
C VAL A 269 17.53 13.36 1.82
N ALA A 270 18.58 14.09 2.19
CA ALA A 270 19.05 14.14 3.57
C ALA A 270 18.03 14.75 4.56
N GLN A 271 17.28 15.78 4.14
CA GLN A 271 16.27 16.43 4.99
C GLN A 271 14.98 15.61 5.17
N GLN A 272 14.68 14.67 4.26
CA GLN A 272 13.52 13.80 4.35
C GLN A 272 13.76 12.52 5.16
N ILE A 273 15.01 12.15 5.38
CA ILE A 273 15.40 11.03 6.26
C ILE A 273 15.31 11.43 7.74
N GLU A 274 15.35 12.73 8.03
CA GLU A 274 15.26 13.28 9.39
C GLU A 274 13.82 13.65 9.82
N LYS A 275 12.84 13.50 8.97
CA LYS A 275 11.39 13.64 9.27
C LYS A 275 10.76 12.29 9.57
#